data_67ef0a99aa42e5c8018147bb51305d15
#
_entry.id   67ef0a99aa42e5c8018147bb51305d15
#
_cell.length_a   1.000
_cell.length_b   1.000
_cell.length_c   1.000
_cell.angle_alpha   90.00
_cell.angle_beta   90.00
_cell.angle_gamma   90.00
#
_symmetry.space_group_name_H-M   'P 1'
#
loop_
_entity.id
_entity.type
_entity.pdbx_description
1 polymer ?
#
loop_
_entity_poly.entity_id
_entity_poly.type
_entity_poly.pdbx_seq_one_letter_code
_entity_poly.pdbx_strand_id
1 'polypeptide(L)'
;MTIRLTTYPPDRPHEVIEVVAAVGVSTKSFLCAPDLGVAMAACRDGLRLRARELGADMVAGCQFQVNFGPSAANVTGFGTAIRIS
;
A
#
# COMPACT_ATOMS: atom_id res chain seq x y z
N MET A 1 -15.68 -5.04 -4.59
CA MET A 1 -14.87 -4.25 -5.55
C MET A 1 -13.47 -4.09 -5.02
N THR A 2 -12.47 -4.31 -5.86
CA THR A 2 -11.07 -4.19 -5.45
C THR A 2 -10.58 -2.75 -5.63
N ILE A 3 -9.98 -2.20 -4.59
CA ILE A 3 -9.35 -0.89 -4.65
C ILE A 3 -8.07 -1.00 -5.46
N ARG A 4 -7.95 -0.20 -6.50
CA ARG A 4 -6.76 -0.19 -7.36
C ARG A 4 -5.68 0.70 -6.77
N LEU A 5 -4.44 0.23 -6.80
CA LEU A 5 -3.27 1.03 -6.42
C LEU A 5 -2.52 1.39 -7.69
N THR A 6 -2.19 2.68 -7.87
CA THR A 6 -1.45 3.13 -9.06
C THR A 6 -0.30 4.04 -8.65
N THR A 7 0.69 4.15 -9.53
CA THR A 7 1.84 5.04 -9.32
C THR A 7 1.65 6.41 -9.96
N TYR A 8 0.55 6.63 -10.66
CA TYR A 8 0.24 7.88 -11.35
C TYR A 8 -1.22 8.25 -11.10
N PRO A 9 -1.59 9.53 -11.22
CA PRO A 9 -2.97 9.95 -11.04
C PRO A 9 -3.84 9.49 -12.22
N PRO A 10 -5.15 9.31 -12.02
CA PRO A 10 -6.05 8.96 -13.10
C PRO A 10 -6.21 10.12 -14.06
N ASP A 11 -6.48 9.80 -15.35
CA ASP A 11 -6.65 10.76 -16.43
C ASP A 11 -8.13 11.10 -16.64
N ARG A 12 -8.87 11.20 -15.54
CA ARG A 12 -10.29 11.54 -15.54
C ARG A 12 -10.62 12.34 -14.29
N PRO A 13 -11.76 13.03 -14.27
CA PRO A 13 -12.17 13.80 -13.07
C PRO A 13 -12.22 12.92 -11.82
N HIS A 14 -11.68 13.41 -10.74
CA HIS A 14 -11.64 12.68 -9.48
C HIS A 14 -11.60 13.67 -8.32
N GLU A 15 -11.95 13.15 -7.16
CA GLU A 15 -11.91 13.90 -5.91
C GLU A 15 -10.82 13.30 -5.02
N VAL A 16 -9.92 14.16 -4.56
CA VAL A 16 -8.90 13.76 -3.59
C VAL A 16 -9.56 13.68 -2.21
N ILE A 17 -9.43 12.55 -1.55
CA ILE A 17 -9.99 12.35 -0.22
C ILE A 17 -8.93 12.62 0.84
N GLU A 18 -7.85 11.85 0.83
CA GLU A 18 -6.82 11.93 1.88
C GLU A 18 -5.58 11.16 1.47
N VAL A 19 -4.43 11.55 2.02
CA VAL A 19 -3.21 10.76 1.92
C VAL A 19 -3.33 9.57 2.87
N VAL A 20 -3.00 8.39 2.38
CA VAL A 20 -3.04 7.16 3.16
C VAL A 20 -1.67 6.52 3.20
N ALA A 21 -1.38 5.82 4.27
CA ALA A 21 -0.12 5.11 4.44
C ALA A 21 -0.35 3.76 5.12
N ALA A 22 0.52 2.82 4.84
CA ALA A 22 0.48 1.51 5.47
C ALA A 22 1.88 0.92 5.54
N VAL A 23 2.07 -0.03 6.44
CA VAL A 23 3.34 -0.74 6.61
C VAL A 23 3.07 -2.23 6.52
N GLY A 24 3.89 -2.92 5.73
CA GLY A 24 3.90 -4.37 5.70
C GLY A 24 5.22 -4.87 6.29
N VAL A 25 5.16 -5.96 7.02
CA VAL A 25 6.32 -6.53 7.69
C VAL A 25 6.34 -8.04 7.46
N SER A 26 7.53 -8.57 7.17
CA SER A 26 7.79 -10.00 7.21
C SER A 26 8.98 -10.22 8.12
N THR A 27 8.81 -11.04 9.15
CA THR A 27 9.88 -11.30 10.11
C THR A 27 10.52 -12.65 9.82
N LYS A 28 11.76 -12.81 10.24
CA LYS A 28 12.46 -14.08 10.15
C LYS A 28 11.73 -15.12 10.99
N SER A 29 11.47 -16.29 10.41
CA SER A 29 10.93 -17.42 11.14
C SER A 29 12.03 -18.47 11.32
N PHE A 30 11.71 -19.53 12.07
CA PHE A 30 12.66 -20.61 12.35
C PHE A 30 13.24 -21.25 11.08
N LEU A 31 12.41 -21.38 10.05
CA LEU A 31 12.80 -22.07 8.83
C LEU A 31 12.99 -21.16 7.61
N CYS A 32 12.63 -19.89 7.72
CA CYS A 32 12.59 -18.99 6.56
C CYS A 32 13.19 -17.63 6.89
N ALA A 33 13.91 -17.08 5.92
CA ALA A 33 14.35 -15.69 5.96
C ALA A 33 13.14 -14.77 5.76
N PRO A 34 13.23 -13.48 6.12
CA PRO A 34 12.18 -12.51 5.83
C PRO A 34 11.86 -12.48 4.33
N ASP A 35 10.58 -12.40 4.01
CA ASP A 35 10.09 -12.42 2.64
C ASP A 35 9.56 -11.03 2.25
N LEU A 36 10.27 -10.36 1.35
CA LEU A 36 9.90 -9.04 0.88
C LEU A 36 8.55 -9.05 0.17
N GLY A 37 8.23 -10.13 -0.55
CA GLY A 37 6.93 -10.27 -1.21
C GLY A 37 5.78 -10.28 -0.22
N VAL A 38 5.95 -10.95 0.91
CA VAL A 38 4.94 -10.97 1.98
C VAL A 38 4.77 -9.58 2.57
N ALA A 39 5.87 -8.88 2.85
CA ALA A 39 5.83 -7.53 3.39
C ALA A 39 5.15 -6.56 2.41
N MET A 40 5.47 -6.67 1.11
CA MET A 40 4.85 -5.83 0.08
C MET A 40 3.36 -6.09 -0.03
N ALA A 41 2.94 -7.36 -0.02
CA ALA A 41 1.52 -7.71 -0.09
C ALA A 41 0.76 -7.16 1.12
N ALA A 42 1.32 -7.28 2.31
CA ALA A 42 0.70 -6.75 3.53
C ALA A 42 0.57 -5.23 3.46
N CYS A 43 1.59 -4.54 2.95
CA CYS A 43 1.55 -3.08 2.78
C CYS A 43 0.44 -2.67 1.80
N ARG A 44 0.35 -3.34 0.65
CA ARG A 44 -0.69 -3.04 -0.34
C ARG A 44 -2.09 -3.29 0.20
N ASP A 45 -2.28 -4.38 0.93
CA ASP A 45 -3.57 -4.69 1.54
C ASP A 45 -3.95 -3.63 2.58
N GLY A 46 -2.98 -3.14 3.34
CA GLY A 46 -3.19 -2.06 4.29
C GLY A 46 -3.64 -0.76 3.63
N LEU A 47 -3.01 -0.40 2.49
CA LEU A 47 -3.42 0.77 1.72
C LEU A 47 -4.86 0.63 1.21
N ARG A 48 -5.21 -0.56 0.70
CA ARG A 48 -6.57 -0.83 0.22
C ARG A 48 -7.59 -0.73 1.34
N LEU A 49 -7.24 -1.25 2.51
CA LEU A 49 -8.14 -1.19 3.66
C LEU A 49 -8.41 0.25 4.08
N ARG A 50 -7.36 1.08 4.17
CA ARG A 50 -7.52 2.49 4.52
C ARG A 50 -8.36 3.23 3.48
N ALA A 51 -8.11 2.98 2.20
CA ALA A 51 -8.89 3.60 1.14
C ALA A 51 -10.36 3.20 1.22
N ARG A 52 -10.63 1.92 1.50
CA ARG A 52 -12.00 1.43 1.64
C ARG A 52 -12.70 2.09 2.81
N GLU A 53 -12.04 2.26 3.93
CA GLU A 53 -12.60 2.93 5.11
C GLU A 53 -12.97 4.39 4.82
N LEU A 54 -12.25 5.03 3.91
CA LEU A 54 -12.51 6.41 3.50
C LEU A 54 -13.52 6.52 2.36
N GLY A 55 -14.01 5.39 1.83
CA GLY A 55 -14.93 5.41 0.70
C GLY A 55 -14.26 5.73 -0.63
N ALA A 56 -12.96 5.51 -0.74
CA ALA A 56 -12.22 5.78 -1.97
C ALA A 56 -12.37 4.66 -2.99
N ASP A 57 -12.19 5.01 -4.26
CA ASP A 57 -12.23 4.05 -5.37
C ASP A 57 -10.84 3.53 -5.73
N MET A 58 -9.80 4.33 -5.49
CA MET A 58 -8.42 3.91 -5.76
C MET A 58 -7.44 4.72 -4.92
N VAL A 59 -6.21 4.25 -4.88
CA VAL A 59 -5.09 4.99 -4.30
C VAL A 59 -4.12 5.33 -5.43
N ALA A 60 -3.91 6.61 -5.68
CA ALA A 60 -3.07 7.09 -6.76
C ALA A 60 -1.73 7.59 -6.23
N GLY A 61 -0.72 7.60 -7.10
CA GLY A 61 0.59 8.11 -6.73
C GLY A 61 1.27 7.29 -5.65
N CYS A 62 1.04 5.99 -5.63
CA CYS A 62 1.61 5.11 -4.61
C CYS A 62 3.13 5.08 -4.70
N GLN A 63 3.78 5.21 -3.56
CA GLN A 63 5.22 5.07 -3.43
C GLN A 63 5.51 4.09 -2.30
N PHE A 64 6.57 3.32 -2.45
CA PHE A 64 6.94 2.30 -1.49
C PHE A 64 8.40 2.47 -1.11
N GLN A 65 8.66 2.39 0.18
CA GLN A 65 10.02 2.39 0.70
C GLN A 65 10.30 1.05 1.35
N VAL A 66 11.40 0.43 0.98
CA VAL A 66 11.73 -0.92 1.40
C VAL A 66 12.96 -0.90 2.30
N ASN A 67 12.85 -1.56 3.44
CA ASN A 67 13.97 -1.85 4.32
C ASN A 67 14.08 -3.36 4.47
N PHE A 68 15.19 -3.93 4.05
CA PHE A 68 15.41 -5.37 4.11
C PHE A 68 16.63 -5.66 4.97
N GLY A 69 16.42 -6.40 6.05
CA GLY A 69 17.49 -6.78 6.97
C GLY A 69 17.50 -8.27 7.22
N PRO A 70 18.46 -8.76 8.01
CA PRO A 70 18.60 -10.20 8.28
C PRO A 70 17.46 -10.76 9.13
N SER A 71 16.78 -9.93 9.90
CA SER A 71 15.72 -10.37 10.82
C SER A 71 14.33 -9.99 10.37
N ALA A 72 14.19 -8.99 9.52
CA ALA A 72 12.88 -8.51 9.08
C ALA A 72 12.98 -7.76 7.76
N ALA A 73 11.89 -7.80 7.01
CA ALA A 73 11.70 -6.97 5.83
C ALA A 73 10.51 -6.07 6.09
N ASN A 74 10.67 -4.78 5.85
CA ASN A 74 9.62 -3.78 6.05
C ASN A 74 9.36 -3.03 4.76
N VAL A 75 8.09 -2.83 4.44
CA VAL A 75 7.68 -2.00 3.31
C VAL A 75 6.74 -0.95 3.84
N THR A 76 7.08 0.32 3.65
CA THR A 76 6.20 1.44 3.96
C THR A 76 5.66 1.98 2.66
N GLY A 77 4.35 2.05 2.53
CA GLY A 77 3.70 2.56 1.34
C GLY A 77 2.82 3.74 1.66
N PHE A 78 2.70 4.66 0.72
CA PHE A 78 1.78 5.78 0.86
C PHE A 78 1.29 6.21 -0.52
N GLY A 79 0.15 6.87 -0.52
CA GLY A 79 -0.47 7.39 -1.73
C GLY A 79 -1.65 8.26 -1.38
N THR A 80 -2.40 8.66 -2.38
CA THR A 80 -3.56 9.53 -2.21
C THR A 80 -4.83 8.75 -2.52
N ALA A 81 -5.72 8.65 -1.53
CA ALA A 81 -7.03 8.02 -1.73
C ALA A 81 -7.91 8.99 -2.51
N ILE A 82 -8.52 8.51 -3.59
CA ILE A 82 -9.34 9.33 -4.47
C ILE A 82 -10.66 8.63 -4.79
N ARG A 83 -11.65 9.42 -5.14
CA ARG A 83 -12.93 8.94 -5.66
C ARG A 83 -13.08 9.40 -7.10
N ILE A 84 -13.41 8.47 -7.99
CA ILE A 84 -13.63 8.78 -9.40
C ILE A 84 -15.03 9.37 -9.56
N SER A 85 -15.10 10.45 -10.28
CA SER A 85 -16.37 11.12 -10.57
C SER A 85 -17.05 10.53 -11.79
#